data_e135fc9e772db8f419373b67d287fa4b
#
_entry.id   e135fc9e772db8f419373b67d287fa4b
#
_cell.length_a   1.000
_cell.length_b   1.000
_cell.length_c   1.000
_cell.angle_alpha   90.00
_cell.angle_beta   90.00
_cell.angle_gamma   90.00
#
_symmetry.space_group_name_H-M   'P 1'
#
loop_
_entity.id
_entity.type
_entity.pdbx_description
1 polymer ?
#
loop_
_entity_poly.entity_id
_entity_poly.type
_entity_poly.pdbx_seq_one_letter_code
_entity_poly.pdbx_strand_id
1 'polypeptide(L)'
;MYLIRDIMYCKPGKVRPLLEKFKAMAKLGEKMGWGKMRLMTDVSAERFWTLVTEFEVPDLKTFEEMDQMQGTPEDMKEMERLMTGYHDLVDDGKREIYRLEL
;
A
#
# COMPACT_ATOMS: atom_id res chain seq x y z
N MET A 1 5.73 -13.60 -11.89
CA MET A 1 5.39 -12.91 -10.63
C MET A 1 6.20 -11.63 -10.49
N TYR A 2 5.54 -10.60 -10.06
CA TYR A 2 6.16 -9.30 -9.82
C TYR A 2 5.90 -8.88 -8.39
N LEU A 3 6.89 -8.24 -7.76
CA LEU A 3 6.77 -7.63 -6.46
C LEU A 3 6.55 -6.13 -6.65
N ILE A 4 5.49 -5.60 -6.08
CA ILE A 4 5.20 -4.16 -6.08
C ILE A 4 5.56 -3.62 -4.71
N ARG A 5 6.49 -2.68 -4.68
CA ARG A 5 6.94 -2.06 -3.44
C ARG A 5 6.65 -0.57 -3.49
N ASP A 6 5.83 -0.09 -2.58
CA ASP A 6 5.57 1.33 -2.41
C ASP A 6 6.29 1.82 -1.16
N ILE A 7 7.08 2.85 -1.31
CA ILE A 7 7.86 3.44 -0.22
C ILE A 7 7.30 4.83 0.01
N MET A 8 6.78 5.07 1.21
CA MET A 8 6.15 6.34 1.56
C MET A 8 6.96 7.03 2.65
N TYR A 9 7.39 8.25 2.37
CA TYR A 9 8.13 9.07 3.31
C TYR A 9 7.14 9.98 4.02
N CYS A 10 6.92 9.71 5.30
CA CYS A 10 5.91 10.38 6.10
C CYS A 10 6.47 11.64 6.76
N LYS A 11 5.57 12.52 7.13
CA LYS A 11 5.92 13.65 8.00
C LYS A 11 6.32 13.11 9.38
N PRO A 12 7.21 13.82 10.10
CA PRO A 12 7.65 13.38 11.43
C PRO A 12 6.47 13.06 12.34
N GLY A 13 6.53 11.88 12.97
CA GLY A 13 5.49 11.41 13.87
C GLY A 13 4.23 10.89 13.21
N LYS A 14 4.18 10.80 11.88
CA LYS A 14 2.96 10.42 11.15
C LYS A 14 2.97 8.99 10.62
N VAL A 15 4.00 8.20 10.91
CA VAL A 15 4.08 6.80 10.45
C VAL A 15 2.96 5.97 11.08
N ARG A 16 2.71 6.12 12.37
CA ARG A 16 1.70 5.32 13.07
C ARG A 16 0.28 5.56 12.54
N PRO A 17 -0.18 6.80 12.38
CA PRO A 17 -1.49 7.03 11.76
C PRO A 17 -1.59 6.45 10.35
N LEU A 18 -0.54 6.57 9.55
CA LEU A 18 -0.52 6.00 8.21
C LEU A 18 -0.53 4.47 8.25
N LEU A 19 0.26 3.87 9.14
CA LEU A 19 0.29 2.42 9.32
C LEU A 19 -1.10 1.86 9.65
N GLU A 20 -1.83 2.53 10.53
CA GLU A 20 -3.19 2.10 10.90
C GLU A 20 -4.14 2.16 9.70
N LYS A 21 -4.03 3.19 8.86
CA LYS A 21 -4.80 3.26 7.61
C LYS A 21 -4.47 2.09 6.69
N PHE A 22 -3.19 1.81 6.49
CA PHE A 22 -2.76 0.72 5.59
C PHE A 22 -3.10 -0.66 6.15
N LYS A 23 -3.10 -0.85 7.47
CA LYS A 23 -3.58 -2.10 8.06
C LYS A 23 -5.03 -2.36 7.69
N ALA A 24 -5.88 -1.35 7.79
CA ALA A 24 -7.29 -1.46 7.42
C ALA A 24 -7.44 -1.69 5.92
N MET A 25 -6.66 -0.99 5.10
CA MET A 25 -6.68 -1.16 3.65
C MET A 25 -6.21 -2.55 3.24
N ALA A 26 -5.19 -3.09 3.90
CA ALA A 26 -4.68 -4.43 3.62
C ALA A 26 -5.75 -5.50 3.90
N LYS A 27 -6.48 -5.36 5.00
CA LYS A 27 -7.58 -6.28 5.31
C LYS A 27 -8.69 -6.21 4.27
N LEU A 28 -9.06 -5.01 3.87
CA LEU A 28 -10.08 -4.81 2.86
C LEU A 28 -9.62 -5.36 1.50
N GLY A 29 -8.37 -5.11 1.11
CA GLY A 29 -7.81 -5.63 -0.13
C GLY A 29 -7.78 -7.16 -0.15
N GLU A 30 -7.44 -7.80 0.97
CA GLU A 30 -7.46 -9.26 1.06
C GLU A 30 -8.89 -9.79 0.88
N LYS A 31 -9.87 -9.15 1.50
CA LYS A 31 -11.29 -9.48 1.30
C LYS A 31 -11.71 -9.33 -0.16
N MET A 32 -11.17 -8.34 -0.86
CA MET A 32 -11.46 -8.07 -2.27
C MET A 32 -10.69 -8.97 -3.24
N GLY A 33 -9.85 -9.85 -2.75
CA GLY A 33 -9.10 -10.78 -3.58
C GLY A 33 -7.73 -10.27 -4.05
N TRP A 34 -7.23 -9.20 -3.47
CA TRP A 34 -5.93 -8.63 -3.85
C TRP A 34 -4.72 -9.39 -3.30
N GLY A 35 -4.97 -10.41 -2.46
CA GLY A 35 -3.90 -11.14 -1.80
C GLY A 35 -3.40 -10.42 -0.56
N LYS A 36 -2.25 -10.85 -0.06
CA LYS A 36 -1.69 -10.34 1.18
C LYS A 36 -0.68 -9.22 0.90
N MET A 37 -0.77 -8.19 1.72
CA MET A 37 0.17 -7.08 1.69
C MET A 37 1.05 -7.12 2.94
N ARG A 38 2.36 -6.94 2.75
CA ARG A 38 3.28 -6.78 3.87
C ARG A 38 3.45 -5.29 4.14
N LEU A 39 3.45 -4.95 5.42
CA LEU A 39 3.64 -3.57 5.87
C LEU A 39 4.90 -3.53 6.73
N MET A 40 5.77 -2.58 6.44
CA MET A 40 7.05 -2.45 7.15
C MET A 40 7.29 -0.99 7.50
N THR A 41 7.84 -0.77 8.68
CA THR A 41 8.27 0.56 9.10
C THR A 41 9.78 0.56 9.29
N ASP A 42 10.41 1.71 9.18
CA ASP A 42 11.86 1.80 9.29
C ASP A 42 12.36 1.49 10.69
N VAL A 43 13.33 0.63 10.78
CA VAL A 43 14.23 0.49 11.92
C VAL A 43 15.53 1.20 11.56
N SER A 44 16.02 0.93 10.35
CA SER A 44 17.14 1.65 9.73
C SER A 44 16.89 1.65 8.22
N ALA A 45 16.74 2.82 7.65
CA ALA A 45 16.43 3.00 6.22
C ALA A 45 17.09 4.27 5.72
N GLU A 46 16.95 4.53 4.43
CA GLU A 46 17.52 5.74 3.81
C GLU A 46 16.97 7.00 4.46
N ARG A 47 15.70 7.00 4.84
CA ARG A 47 15.05 8.16 5.48
C ARG A 47 14.28 7.70 6.72
N PHE A 48 14.20 8.59 7.72
CA PHE A 48 13.32 8.37 8.87
C PHE A 48 11.86 8.48 8.46
N TRP A 49 10.98 7.94 9.28
CA TRP A 49 9.52 8.02 9.12
C TRP A 49 9.06 7.40 7.81
N THR A 50 9.52 6.18 7.54
CA THR A 50 9.23 5.48 6.29
C THR A 50 8.25 4.32 6.54
N LEU A 51 7.23 4.24 5.68
CA LEU A 51 6.34 3.09 5.59
C LEU A 51 6.54 2.43 4.23
N VAL A 52 6.73 1.12 4.21
CA VAL A 52 6.86 0.35 2.98
C VAL A 52 5.74 -0.67 2.91
N THR A 53 5.09 -0.74 1.75
CA THR A 53 4.13 -1.80 1.47
C THR A 53 4.66 -2.67 0.34
N GLU A 54 4.44 -3.99 0.46
CA GLU A 54 4.82 -4.94 -0.59
C GLU A 54 3.70 -5.93 -0.83
N PHE A 55 3.42 -6.21 -2.09
CA PHE A 55 2.51 -7.28 -2.48
C PHE A 55 2.94 -7.86 -3.82
N GLU A 56 2.48 -9.06 -4.12
CA GLU A 56 2.85 -9.78 -5.34
C GLU A 56 1.66 -9.87 -6.29
N VAL A 57 1.96 -9.76 -7.58
CA VAL A 57 0.95 -9.92 -8.64
C VAL A 57 1.49 -10.88 -9.71
N PRO A 58 0.61 -11.65 -10.37
CA PRO A 58 1.06 -12.60 -11.40
C PRO A 58 1.60 -11.90 -12.66
N ASP A 59 1.07 -10.74 -12.99
CA ASP A 59 1.48 -9.96 -14.15
C ASP A 59 1.15 -8.48 -13.96
N LEU A 60 1.68 -7.63 -14.82
CA LEU A 60 1.49 -6.18 -14.71
C LEU A 60 0.08 -5.75 -15.12
N LYS A 61 -0.58 -6.51 -15.97
CA LYS A 61 -1.96 -6.23 -16.35
C LYS A 61 -2.88 -6.35 -15.14
N THR A 62 -2.70 -7.39 -14.34
CA THR A 62 -3.47 -7.57 -13.10
C THR A 62 -3.24 -6.38 -12.17
N PHE A 63 -2.00 -5.93 -12.04
CA PHE A 63 -1.70 -4.77 -11.21
C PHE A 63 -2.42 -3.51 -11.71
N GLU A 64 -2.40 -3.24 -13.01
CA GLU A 64 -3.11 -2.10 -13.57
C GLU A 64 -4.62 -2.18 -13.34
N GLU A 65 -5.19 -3.38 -13.45
CA GLU A 65 -6.61 -3.60 -13.23
C GLU A 65 -7.03 -3.45 -11.77
N MET A 66 -6.13 -3.65 -10.82
CA MET A 66 -6.41 -3.45 -9.40
C MET A 66 -6.82 -2.01 -9.09
N ASP A 67 -6.28 -1.04 -9.82
CA ASP A 67 -6.64 0.36 -9.64
C ASP A 67 -8.09 0.64 -10.06
N GLN A 68 -8.69 -0.25 -10.86
CA GLN A 68 -10.08 -0.11 -11.32
C GLN A 68 -11.07 -0.81 -10.39
N MET A 69 -10.59 -1.35 -9.31
CA MET A 69 -11.37 -1.86 -8.17
C MET A 69 -12.47 -2.87 -8.53
N GLN A 70 -12.24 -4.09 -8.13
CA GLN A 70 -13.14 -5.22 -8.32
C GLN A 70 -13.88 -5.56 -7.03
N GLY A 71 -14.41 -4.57 -6.36
CA GLY A 71 -15.14 -4.79 -5.11
C GLY A 71 -16.61 -4.40 -5.23
N THR A 72 -17.36 -4.62 -4.16
CA THR A 72 -18.72 -4.09 -4.07
C THR A 72 -18.67 -2.57 -3.98
N PRO A 73 -19.77 -1.85 -4.29
CA PRO A 73 -19.82 -0.40 -4.07
C PRO A 73 -19.51 -0.01 -2.63
N GLU A 74 -19.87 -0.85 -1.66
CA GLU A 74 -19.57 -0.62 -0.24
C GLU A 74 -18.07 -0.72 0.03
N ASP A 75 -17.39 -1.73 -0.55
CA ASP A 75 -15.94 -1.90 -0.43
C ASP A 75 -15.21 -0.71 -1.03
N MET A 76 -15.67 -0.21 -2.16
CA MET A 76 -15.05 0.93 -2.83
C MET A 76 -15.19 2.21 -1.99
N LYS A 77 -16.34 2.43 -1.38
CA LYS A 77 -16.57 3.56 -0.47
C LYS A 77 -15.67 3.47 0.75
N GLU A 78 -15.53 2.29 1.31
CA GLU A 78 -14.66 2.08 2.48
C GLU A 78 -13.19 2.33 2.13
N MET A 79 -12.74 1.88 0.97
CA MET A 79 -11.37 2.14 0.51
C MET A 79 -11.12 3.63 0.35
N GLU A 80 -12.06 4.35 -0.25
CA GLU A 80 -11.99 5.80 -0.43
C GLU A 80 -11.94 6.51 0.93
N ARG A 81 -12.77 6.07 1.88
CA ARG A 81 -12.78 6.62 3.24
C ARG A 81 -11.42 6.42 3.92
N LEU A 82 -10.84 5.22 3.78
CA LEU A 82 -9.53 4.91 4.37
C LEU A 82 -8.40 5.75 3.77
N MET A 83 -8.50 6.10 2.50
CA MET A 83 -7.49 6.94 1.83
C MET A 83 -7.61 8.42 2.18
N THR A 84 -8.72 8.85 2.75
CA THR A 84 -8.92 10.25 3.15
C THR A 84 -7.85 10.65 4.17
N GLY A 85 -7.19 11.78 3.92
CA GLY A 85 -6.14 12.28 4.81
C GLY A 85 -4.74 11.73 4.53
N TYR A 86 -4.60 10.86 3.52
CA TYR A 86 -3.29 10.30 3.14
C TYR A 86 -2.25 11.40 2.89
N HIS A 87 -2.61 12.43 2.15
CA HIS A 87 -1.69 13.51 1.79
C HIS A 87 -1.27 14.39 2.98
N ASP A 88 -2.03 14.34 4.06
CA ASP A 88 -1.66 15.05 5.29
C ASP A 88 -0.57 14.32 6.08
N LEU A 89 -0.34 13.04 5.77
CA LEU A 89 0.59 12.18 6.48
C LEU A 89 1.88 11.93 5.70
N VAL A 90 1.85 12.05 4.38
CA VAL A 90 2.95 11.67 3.49
C VAL A 90 3.50 12.89 2.76
N ASP A 91 4.82 13.06 2.80
CA ASP A 91 5.51 14.13 2.07
C ASP A 91 5.88 13.71 0.66
N ASP A 92 6.32 12.46 0.48
CA ASP A 92 6.87 11.99 -0.78
C ASP A 92 6.79 10.46 -0.81
N GLY A 93 7.02 9.89 -1.97
CA GLY A 93 7.04 8.45 -2.10
C GLY A 93 7.61 8.02 -3.43
N LYS A 94 7.84 6.72 -3.54
CA LYS A 94 8.27 6.11 -4.79
C LYS A 94 7.73 4.69 -4.88
N ARG A 95 7.65 4.18 -6.11
CA ARG A 95 7.25 2.81 -6.38
C ARG A 95 8.39 2.09 -7.09
N GLU A 96 8.64 0.86 -6.66
CA GLU A 96 9.58 -0.03 -7.29
C GLU A 96 8.86 -1.31 -7.66
N ILE A 97 9.11 -1.83 -8.85
CA ILE A 97 8.51 -3.08 -9.30
C ILE A 97 9.65 -4.01 -9.71
N TYR A 98 9.68 -5.19 -9.09
CA TYR A 98 10.70 -6.18 -9.37
C TYR A 98 10.09 -7.45 -9.92
N ARG A 99 10.77 -8.08 -10.87
CA ARG A 99 10.43 -9.43 -11.30
C ARG A 99 11.02 -10.42 -10.30
N LEU A 100 10.19 -11.33 -9.81
CA LEU A 100 10.68 -12.38 -8.93
C LEU A 100 11.35 -13.47 -9.75
N GLU A 101 12.62 -13.73 -9.48
CA GLU A 101 13.42 -14.72 -10.21
C GLU A 101 13.43 -16.10 -9.52
N LEU A 102 13.03 -16.13 -8.25
CA LEU A 102 12.93 -17.37 -7.46
C LEU A 102 11.61 -17.42 -6.73
#